data_182e1306564e627d1d9c3c328d11fd32
#
_entry.id   182e1306564e627d1d9c3c328d11fd32
#
_cell.length_a   1.000
_cell.length_b   1.000
_cell.length_c   1.000
_cell.angle_alpha   90.00
_cell.angle_beta   90.00
_cell.angle_gamma   90.00
#
_symmetry.space_group_name_H-M   'P 1'
#
loop_
_entity.id
_entity.type
_entity.pdbx_description
1 polymer ?
#
loop_
_entity_poly.entity_id
_entity_poly.type
_entity_poly.pdbx_seq_one_letter_code
_entity_poly.pdbx_strand_id
1 'polypeptide(L)'
;MQVLLRNPLAEPYILGSSGGAAVAALAAMLLGFGSFVVDLAAFGGALAATVLVFSIAHGTGSWALARLLLTGVVLAAGFSAATTLLLALSPDQNLRGMLFWLMGDLSFAFEPWRCLGLLAILVAAGTLAARHLNVLSRGELQAAI
;
A
#
# COMPACT_ATOMS: atom_id res chain seq x y z
N MET A 1 -6.10 -9.03 -7.71
CA MET A 1 -4.81 -9.66 -7.34
C MET A 1 -4.87 -11.18 -7.44
N GLN A 2 -5.68 -11.87 -6.62
CA GLN A 2 -5.74 -13.34 -6.61
C GLN A 2 -5.98 -13.96 -7.99
N VAL A 3 -6.89 -13.38 -8.77
CA VAL A 3 -7.20 -13.79 -10.14
C VAL A 3 -6.02 -13.54 -11.07
N LEU A 4 -5.40 -12.35 -11.02
CA LEU A 4 -4.26 -12.01 -11.87
C LEU A 4 -3.02 -12.86 -11.59
N LEU A 5 -2.80 -13.22 -10.32
CA LEU A 5 -1.68 -14.05 -9.90
C LEU A 5 -2.02 -15.55 -9.89
N ARG A 6 -3.27 -15.92 -10.23
CA ARG A 6 -3.79 -17.31 -10.17
C ARG A 6 -3.46 -18.01 -8.85
N ASN A 7 -3.44 -17.23 -7.76
CA ASN A 7 -3.09 -17.71 -6.42
C ASN A 7 -4.10 -17.17 -5.39
N PRO A 8 -4.90 -18.05 -4.77
CA PRO A 8 -5.89 -17.65 -3.77
C PRO A 8 -5.27 -17.05 -2.50
N LEU A 9 -3.98 -17.29 -2.25
CA LEU A 9 -3.22 -16.76 -1.11
C LEU A 9 -2.54 -15.41 -1.43
N ALA A 10 -2.73 -14.86 -2.62
CA ALA A 10 -2.15 -13.58 -2.99
C ALA A 10 -2.88 -12.44 -2.28
N GLU A 11 -2.28 -11.92 -1.22
CA GLU A 11 -2.75 -10.73 -0.51
C GLU A 11 -2.06 -9.47 -1.03
N PRO A 12 -2.80 -8.37 -1.24
CA PRO A 12 -2.19 -7.07 -1.60
C PRO A 12 -1.16 -6.58 -0.57
N TYR A 13 -1.32 -6.98 0.68
CA TYR A 13 -0.42 -6.67 1.80
C TYR A 13 1.02 -7.14 1.56
N ILE A 14 1.20 -8.29 0.88
CA ILE A 14 2.51 -8.87 0.55
C ILE A 14 3.34 -7.95 -0.37
N LEU A 15 2.68 -7.02 -1.08
CA LEU A 15 3.38 -6.03 -1.92
C LEU A 15 4.05 -4.90 -1.11
N GLY A 16 4.03 -4.96 0.21
CA GLY A 16 4.69 -3.97 1.07
C GLY A 16 4.05 -2.58 1.05
N SER A 17 2.86 -2.42 0.42
CA SER A 17 2.19 -1.13 0.31
C SER A 17 1.90 -0.47 1.66
N SER A 18 1.47 -1.26 2.66
CA SER A 18 1.22 -0.76 4.01
C SER A 18 2.51 -0.35 4.73
N GLY A 19 3.60 -1.12 4.53
CA GLY A 19 4.91 -0.77 5.09
C GLY A 19 5.45 0.54 4.51
N GLY A 20 5.35 0.73 3.19
CA GLY A 20 5.71 1.98 2.54
C GLY A 20 4.86 3.16 3.00
N ALA A 21 3.55 2.96 3.18
CA ALA A 21 2.65 3.95 3.75
C ALA A 21 3.08 4.35 5.17
N ALA A 22 3.35 3.35 6.02
CA ALA A 22 3.76 3.57 7.40
C ALA A 22 5.06 4.39 7.50
N VAL A 23 6.10 3.98 6.76
CA VAL A 23 7.38 4.71 6.77
C VAL A 23 7.20 6.16 6.33
N ALA A 24 6.47 6.41 5.25
CA ALA A 24 6.26 7.76 4.73
C ALA A 24 5.41 8.62 5.68
N ALA A 25 4.35 8.06 6.28
CA ALA A 25 3.51 8.76 7.24
C ALA A 25 4.30 9.12 8.51
N LEU A 26 5.05 8.17 9.08
CA LEU A 26 5.84 8.40 10.27
C LEU A 26 6.95 9.42 10.03
N ALA A 27 7.59 9.38 8.87
CA ALA A 27 8.58 10.38 8.47
C ALA A 27 7.95 11.78 8.39
N ALA A 28 6.76 11.91 7.81
CA ALA A 28 6.03 13.17 7.75
C ALA A 28 5.65 13.68 9.16
N MET A 29 5.20 12.78 10.04
CA MET A 29 4.90 13.11 11.44
C MET A 29 6.14 13.57 12.20
N LEU A 30 7.27 12.88 12.01
CA LEU A 30 8.55 13.23 12.65
C LEU A 30 9.03 14.64 12.22
N LEU A 31 8.77 15.01 10.96
CA LEU A 31 9.07 16.34 10.43
C LEU A 31 8.06 17.42 10.84
N GLY A 32 7.02 17.05 11.61
CA GLY A 32 6.02 17.99 12.13
C GLY A 32 4.96 18.44 11.11
N PHE A 33 4.76 17.69 10.03
CA PHE A 33 3.72 18.02 9.06
C PHE A 33 2.31 17.74 9.60
N GLY A 34 1.33 18.53 9.14
CA GLY A 34 -0.07 18.35 9.51
C GLY A 34 -0.71 17.09 8.89
N SER A 35 -1.87 16.70 9.40
CA SER A 35 -2.56 15.45 9.05
C SER A 35 -2.75 15.24 7.55
N PHE A 36 -3.13 16.28 6.80
CA PHE A 36 -3.30 16.19 5.36
C PHE A 36 -2.02 15.76 4.62
N VAL A 37 -0.86 16.30 5.03
CA VAL A 37 0.43 15.94 4.43
C VAL A 37 0.84 14.53 4.83
N VAL A 38 0.52 14.10 6.05
CA VAL A 38 0.73 12.74 6.53
C VAL A 38 -0.07 11.75 5.69
N ASP A 39 -1.35 12.03 5.43
CA ASP A 39 -2.21 11.18 4.59
C ASP A 39 -1.68 11.09 3.15
N LEU A 40 -1.27 12.23 2.59
CA LEU A 40 -0.68 12.28 1.24
C LEU A 40 0.65 11.53 1.17
N ALA A 41 1.48 11.67 2.19
CA ALA A 41 2.74 10.93 2.32
C ALA A 41 2.50 9.43 2.42
N ALA A 42 1.52 9.00 3.24
CA ALA A 42 1.13 7.59 3.34
C ALA A 42 0.70 7.03 1.97
N PHE A 43 -0.14 7.75 1.25
CA PHE A 43 -0.59 7.36 -0.08
C PHE A 43 0.59 7.27 -1.06
N GLY A 44 1.44 8.30 -1.09
CA GLY A 44 2.65 8.31 -1.93
C GLY A 44 3.62 7.18 -1.58
N GLY A 45 3.81 6.91 -0.29
CA GLY A 45 4.63 5.81 0.20
C GLY A 45 4.10 4.43 -0.20
N ALA A 46 2.78 4.23 -0.14
CA ALA A 46 2.14 3.00 -0.62
C ALA A 46 2.36 2.78 -2.12
N LEU A 47 2.19 3.83 -2.93
CA LEU A 47 2.45 3.76 -4.37
C LEU A 47 3.92 3.50 -4.67
N ALA A 48 4.83 4.24 -4.02
CA ALA A 48 6.27 4.07 -4.21
C ALA A 48 6.72 2.64 -3.84
N ALA A 49 6.24 2.09 -2.72
CA ALA A 49 6.53 0.73 -2.33
C ALA A 49 6.04 -0.28 -3.37
N THR A 50 4.83 -0.10 -3.87
CA THR A 50 4.25 -0.96 -4.91
C THR A 50 5.09 -0.91 -6.19
N VAL A 51 5.42 0.30 -6.67
CA VAL A 51 6.29 0.48 -7.86
C VAL A 51 7.66 -0.14 -7.64
N LEU A 52 8.24 0.01 -6.44
CA LEU A 52 9.54 -0.55 -6.08
C LEU A 52 9.52 -2.09 -6.15
N VAL A 53 8.47 -2.72 -5.57
CA VAL A 53 8.31 -4.18 -5.64
C VAL A 53 8.23 -4.66 -7.08
N PHE A 54 7.39 -4.02 -7.90
CA PHE A 54 7.24 -4.41 -9.30
C PHE A 54 8.52 -4.16 -10.13
N SER A 55 9.23 -3.06 -9.89
CA SER A 55 10.47 -2.75 -10.61
C SER A 55 11.58 -3.75 -10.31
N ILE A 56 11.74 -4.15 -9.04
CA ILE A 56 12.75 -5.15 -8.64
C ILE A 56 12.34 -6.56 -9.09
N ALA A 57 11.04 -6.88 -8.98
CA ALA A 57 10.52 -8.19 -9.35
C ALA A 57 10.39 -8.39 -10.86
N HIS A 58 10.63 -7.35 -11.66
CA HIS A 58 10.48 -7.41 -13.12
C HIS A 58 11.30 -8.55 -13.71
N GLY A 59 10.63 -9.39 -14.52
CA GLY A 59 11.26 -10.53 -15.19
C GLY A 59 10.23 -11.41 -15.89
N THR A 60 10.67 -12.12 -16.90
CA THR A 60 9.85 -13.06 -17.67
C THR A 60 10.11 -14.50 -17.23
N GLY A 61 9.12 -15.38 -17.37
CA GLY A 61 9.24 -16.81 -17.10
C GLY A 61 8.47 -17.30 -15.88
N SER A 62 8.52 -18.62 -15.64
CA SER A 62 7.77 -19.32 -14.59
C SER A 62 8.09 -18.89 -13.15
N TRP A 63 9.23 -18.22 -12.93
CA TRP A 63 9.69 -17.74 -11.64
C TRP A 63 9.24 -16.30 -11.30
N ALA A 64 8.54 -15.63 -12.21
CA ALA A 64 8.12 -14.23 -12.02
C ALA A 64 7.27 -14.04 -10.75
N LEU A 65 6.34 -14.96 -10.48
CA LEU A 65 5.48 -14.92 -9.31
C LEU A 65 6.25 -15.13 -8.01
N ALA A 66 7.14 -16.13 -7.97
CA ALA A 66 7.96 -16.41 -6.78
C ALA A 66 8.90 -15.23 -6.47
N ARG A 67 9.47 -14.61 -7.50
CA ARG A 67 10.32 -13.42 -7.37
C ARG A 67 9.52 -12.23 -6.82
N LEU A 68 8.30 -12.01 -7.31
CA LEU A 68 7.42 -10.95 -6.82
C LEU A 68 7.12 -11.11 -5.32
N LEU A 69 6.73 -12.32 -4.91
CA LEU A 69 6.42 -12.63 -3.52
C LEU A 69 7.66 -12.47 -2.62
N LEU A 70 8.81 -13.02 -3.03
CA LEU A 70 10.06 -12.92 -2.28
C LEU A 70 10.50 -11.45 -2.14
N THR A 71 10.46 -10.68 -3.22
CA THR A 71 10.78 -9.25 -3.20
C THR A 71 9.86 -8.50 -2.23
N GLY A 72 8.56 -8.79 -2.26
CA GLY A 72 7.58 -8.19 -1.36
C GLY A 72 7.89 -8.47 0.11
N VAL A 73 8.20 -9.73 0.46
CA VAL A 73 8.57 -10.12 1.83
C VAL A 73 9.85 -9.42 2.30
N VAL A 74 10.89 -9.38 1.47
CA VAL A 74 12.16 -8.71 1.82
C VAL A 74 11.95 -7.21 2.01
N LEU A 75 11.19 -6.56 1.13
CA LEU A 75 10.90 -5.13 1.27
C LEU A 75 10.01 -4.85 2.48
N ALA A 76 9.03 -5.71 2.78
CA ALA A 76 8.20 -5.58 3.97
C ALA A 76 9.05 -5.64 5.26
N ALA A 77 10.04 -6.54 5.32
CA ALA A 77 11.00 -6.58 6.44
C ALA A 77 11.83 -5.29 6.53
N GLY A 78 12.29 -4.75 5.39
CA GLY A 78 12.98 -3.47 5.33
C GLY A 78 12.12 -2.30 5.81
N PHE A 79 10.86 -2.22 5.37
CA PHE A 79 9.93 -1.19 5.85
C PHE A 79 9.62 -1.33 7.33
N SER A 80 9.50 -2.56 7.86
CA SER A 80 9.32 -2.81 9.30
C SER A 80 10.52 -2.30 10.10
N ALA A 81 11.74 -2.58 9.65
CA ALA A 81 12.95 -2.06 10.29
C ALA A 81 13.02 -0.52 10.24
N ALA A 82 12.67 0.10 9.10
CA ALA A 82 12.60 1.54 8.95
C ALA A 82 11.54 2.17 9.87
N THR A 83 10.36 1.55 9.98
CA THR A 83 9.29 1.97 10.90
C THR A 83 9.79 1.94 12.35
N THR A 84 10.44 0.86 12.77
CA THR A 84 11.01 0.72 14.11
C THR A 84 12.08 1.79 14.37
N LEU A 85 12.93 2.05 13.40
CA LEU A 85 13.95 3.11 13.50
C LEU A 85 13.31 4.49 13.65
N LEU A 86 12.29 4.84 12.87
CA LEU A 86 11.58 6.12 12.98
C LEU A 86 10.93 6.29 14.34
N LEU A 87 10.31 5.23 14.88
CA LEU A 87 9.76 5.25 16.23
C LEU A 87 10.85 5.46 17.30
N ALA A 88 11.99 4.77 17.16
CA ALA A 88 13.11 4.89 18.10
C ALA A 88 13.77 6.28 18.10
N LEU A 89 13.76 6.96 16.94
CA LEU A 89 14.29 8.32 16.81
C LEU A 89 13.27 9.41 17.17
N SER A 90 12.00 9.03 17.36
CA SER A 90 10.93 9.98 17.62
C SER A 90 10.98 10.52 19.04
N PRO A 91 10.76 11.84 19.24
CA PRO A 91 10.54 12.41 20.55
C PRO A 91 9.29 11.80 21.22
N ASP A 92 9.31 11.64 22.55
CA ASP A 92 8.23 11.01 23.33
C ASP A 92 6.86 11.65 23.08
N GLN A 93 6.82 12.97 22.86
CA GLN A 93 5.59 13.71 22.57
C GLN A 93 4.92 13.28 21.25
N ASN A 94 5.67 12.85 20.27
CA ASN A 94 5.16 12.41 18.95
C ASN A 94 4.90 10.91 18.91
N LEU A 95 5.62 10.13 19.72
CA LEU A 95 5.59 8.67 19.72
C LEU A 95 4.17 8.12 19.89
N ARG A 96 3.41 8.70 20.83
CA ARG A 96 2.02 8.27 21.08
C ARG A 96 1.13 8.44 19.82
N GLY A 97 1.22 9.60 19.15
CA GLY A 97 0.48 9.86 17.93
C GLY A 97 0.85 8.91 16.80
N MET A 98 2.14 8.60 16.65
CA MET A 98 2.64 7.63 15.65
C MET A 98 2.12 6.21 15.93
N LEU A 99 2.12 5.78 17.20
CA LEU A 99 1.60 4.48 17.58
C LEU A 99 0.08 4.38 17.32
N PHE A 100 -0.69 5.40 17.68
CA PHE A 100 -2.14 5.41 17.40
C PHE A 100 -2.42 5.39 15.90
N TRP A 101 -1.64 6.13 15.11
CA TRP A 101 -1.76 6.09 13.65
C TRP A 101 -1.51 4.69 13.08
N LEU A 102 -0.45 4.00 13.55
CA LEU A 102 -0.14 2.62 13.14
C LEU A 102 -1.21 1.60 13.56
N MET A 103 -1.88 1.83 14.67
CA MET A 103 -3.00 1.01 15.16
C MET A 103 -4.30 1.25 14.39
N GLY A 104 -4.36 2.29 13.53
CA GLY A 104 -5.57 2.64 12.80
C GLY A 104 -6.62 3.36 13.64
N ASP A 105 -6.20 4.19 14.58
CA ASP A 105 -7.12 4.96 15.43
C ASP A 105 -7.85 6.04 14.62
N LEU A 106 -9.17 5.90 14.55
CA LEU A 106 -10.05 6.84 13.86
C LEU A 106 -10.56 7.97 14.78
N SER A 107 -10.14 8.03 16.04
CA SER A 107 -10.58 9.06 17.01
C SER A 107 -10.30 10.49 16.53
N PHE A 108 -9.31 10.67 15.66
CA PHE A 108 -8.93 11.95 15.07
C PHE A 108 -9.47 12.19 13.67
N ALA A 109 -10.34 11.32 13.16
CA ALA A 109 -10.97 11.47 11.85
C ALA A 109 -12.10 12.52 11.90
N PHE A 110 -11.74 13.79 12.08
CA PHE A 110 -12.71 14.90 12.23
C PHE A 110 -13.46 15.25 10.94
N GLU A 111 -13.01 14.75 9.78
CA GLU A 111 -13.62 15.07 8.48
C GLU A 111 -13.90 13.81 7.65
N PRO A 112 -14.94 13.05 8.01
CA PRO A 112 -15.26 11.78 7.33
C PRO A 112 -15.63 11.96 5.84
N TRP A 113 -16.05 13.15 5.43
CA TRP A 113 -16.41 13.43 4.03
C TRP A 113 -15.26 13.30 3.06
N ARG A 114 -14.03 13.58 3.47
CA ARG A 114 -12.84 13.38 2.63
C ARG A 114 -12.65 11.90 2.33
N CYS A 115 -12.75 11.06 3.36
CA CYS A 115 -12.68 9.60 3.20
C CYS A 115 -13.85 9.05 2.37
N LEU A 116 -15.06 9.53 2.61
CA LEU A 116 -16.23 9.13 1.84
C LEU A 116 -16.15 9.58 0.38
N GLY A 117 -15.65 10.79 0.12
CA GLY A 117 -15.41 11.30 -1.22
C GLY A 117 -14.37 10.47 -1.98
N LEU A 118 -13.24 10.15 -1.33
CA LEU A 118 -12.22 9.29 -1.90
C LEU A 118 -12.76 7.88 -2.18
N LEU A 119 -13.50 7.31 -1.22
CA LEU A 119 -14.15 6.01 -1.38
C LEU A 119 -15.11 6.01 -2.57
N ALA A 120 -15.96 7.03 -2.70
CA ALA A 120 -16.89 7.15 -3.83
C ALA A 120 -16.15 7.22 -5.18
N ILE A 121 -15.04 7.98 -5.26
CA ILE A 121 -14.19 8.06 -6.46
C ILE A 121 -13.58 6.70 -6.78
N LEU A 122 -13.03 6.01 -5.78
CA LEU A 122 -12.40 4.69 -5.97
C LEU A 122 -13.42 3.63 -6.38
N VAL A 123 -14.63 3.65 -5.80
CA VAL A 123 -15.72 2.74 -6.18
C VAL A 123 -16.17 3.04 -7.61
N ALA A 124 -16.35 4.30 -7.98
CA ALA A 124 -16.72 4.69 -9.34
C ALA A 124 -15.64 4.28 -10.35
N ALA A 125 -14.37 4.54 -10.07
CA ALA A 125 -13.26 4.11 -10.92
C ALA A 125 -13.18 2.58 -11.04
N GLY A 126 -13.37 1.86 -9.93
CA GLY A 126 -13.39 0.40 -9.90
C GLY A 126 -14.54 -0.19 -10.70
N THR A 127 -15.75 0.39 -10.62
CA THR A 127 -16.91 -0.05 -11.42
C THR A 127 -16.74 0.22 -12.90
N LEU A 128 -16.15 1.34 -13.28
CA LEU A 128 -15.82 1.64 -14.68
C LEU A 128 -14.75 0.68 -15.23
N ALA A 129 -13.75 0.34 -14.43
CA ALA A 129 -12.70 -0.61 -14.79
C ALA A 129 -13.15 -2.07 -14.70
N ALA A 130 -14.25 -2.38 -14.01
CA ALA A 130 -14.69 -3.75 -13.72
C ALA A 130 -14.92 -4.58 -14.99
N ARG A 131 -15.40 -3.97 -16.06
CA ARG A 131 -15.62 -4.67 -17.34
C ARG A 131 -14.31 -5.22 -17.91
N HIS A 132 -13.26 -4.41 -17.92
CA HIS A 132 -11.94 -4.80 -18.43
C HIS A 132 -11.27 -5.83 -17.49
N LEU A 133 -11.40 -5.64 -16.17
CA LEU A 133 -10.86 -6.57 -15.18
C LEU A 133 -11.56 -7.94 -15.23
N ASN A 134 -12.87 -7.98 -15.49
CA ASN A 134 -13.63 -9.21 -15.62
C ASN A 134 -13.26 -9.99 -16.89
N VAL A 135 -12.91 -9.32 -17.99
CA VAL A 135 -12.40 -9.97 -19.20
C VAL A 135 -11.05 -10.63 -18.93
N LEU A 136 -10.13 -9.90 -18.29
CA LEU A 136 -8.81 -10.43 -17.88
C LEU A 136 -8.92 -11.64 -16.94
N SER A 137 -9.96 -11.67 -16.09
CA SER A 137 -10.19 -12.78 -15.15
C SER A 137 -10.59 -14.09 -15.84
N ARG A 138 -11.16 -14.02 -17.05
CA ARG A 138 -11.60 -15.18 -17.82
C ARG A 138 -10.49 -15.86 -18.63
N GLY A 139 -9.27 -15.30 -18.61
CA GLY A 139 -8.08 -15.82 -19.27
C GLY A 139 -7.71 -15.08 -20.55
N GLU A 140 -6.42 -15.07 -20.86
CA GLU A 140 -5.83 -14.33 -21.99
C GLU A 140 -6.41 -14.74 -23.36
N LEU A 141 -6.85 -16.00 -23.51
CA LEU A 141 -7.44 -16.50 -24.75
C LEU A 141 -8.81 -15.87 -25.09
N GLN A 142 -9.55 -15.39 -24.11
CA GLN A 142 -10.84 -14.72 -24.31
C GLN A 142 -10.73 -13.19 -24.34
N ALA A 143 -9.59 -12.65 -23.95
CA ALA A 143 -9.32 -11.21 -23.99
C ALA A 143 -8.81 -10.75 -25.37
N ALA A 144 -8.42 -11.68 -26.24
CA ALA A 144 -7.86 -11.41 -27.56
C ALA A 144 -8.90 -11.51 -28.72
N ILE A 145 -10.17 -11.82 -28.38
CA ILE A 145 -11.30 -11.84 -29.31
C ILE A 145 -12.22 -10.64 -29.00
#